data_73d8edd4a6e1bc10843dbd0d80c0b3ca
#
_entry.id   73d8edd4a6e1bc10843dbd0d80c0b3ca
#
_cell.length_a   1.000
_cell.length_b   1.000
_cell.length_c   1.000
_cell.angle_alpha   90.00
_cell.angle_beta   90.00
_cell.angle_gamma   90.00
#
_symmetry.space_group_name_H-M   'P 1'
#
loop_
_entity.id
_entity.type
_entity.pdbx_description
1 polymer ?
#
loop_
_entity_poly.entity_id
_entity_poly.type
_entity_poly.pdbx_seq_one_letter_code
_entity_poly.pdbx_strand_id
1 'polypeptide(L)'
;MIKNRLHTAVLILFLLLCSVRQGIGQSYEYIWSLPLQYITNMQTVNPAYVGLWDKAGLLALTRINYVGISRAPVTQQFSYFTAIKDQKSGFGLNVQQLNVGREKELILTGDYSYQVRLDMYNYLRFGFKGGVVNYSNNLTDYQLYPDLISDSQFLLDIHNYFMTVFGVGAVFYNENLYISLSVPQIISNTFKVNKDWFSSMSEFKTMYLTGGYVFKLIGDMRLRPNVLVVATMGQPLYIDAAAVLYMPGNLQFGGNVRSNGSFCMSGQYSFANNLRIGFATDYAIFQDIRKFQIGTYEILVGYDFNLYKRKFTKPHYF
;
A
#
# COMPACT_ATOMS: atom_id res chain seq x y z
N MET A 1 -8.61 35.22 13.66
CA MET A 1 -8.68 34.11 14.65
C MET A 1 -8.48 32.69 14.06
N ILE A 2 -9.07 32.37 12.92
CA ILE A 2 -8.97 31.01 12.29
C ILE A 2 -7.53 30.70 11.83
N LYS A 3 -6.80 31.68 11.28
CA LYS A 3 -5.42 31.52 10.78
C LYS A 3 -4.44 31.11 11.89
N ASN A 4 -4.57 31.66 13.09
CA ASN A 4 -3.71 31.33 14.22
C ASN A 4 -3.99 29.92 14.77
N ARG A 5 -5.25 29.47 14.75
CA ARG A 5 -5.63 28.12 15.20
C ARG A 5 -5.07 27.02 14.27
N LEU A 6 -4.98 27.33 12.95
CA LEU A 6 -4.39 26.40 11.98
C LEU A 6 -2.88 26.24 12.21
N HIS A 7 -2.16 27.34 12.44
CA HIS A 7 -0.72 27.27 12.75
C HIS A 7 -0.45 26.52 14.06
N THR A 8 -1.27 26.73 15.08
CA THR A 8 -1.14 26.01 16.36
C THR A 8 -1.43 24.52 16.19
N ALA A 9 -2.44 24.13 15.42
CA ALA A 9 -2.74 22.73 15.13
C ALA A 9 -1.62 22.03 14.35
N VAL A 10 -1.04 22.71 13.36
CA VAL A 10 0.10 22.20 12.58
C VAL A 10 1.33 22.06 13.46
N LEU A 11 1.61 23.01 14.35
CA LEU A 11 2.73 22.96 15.30
C LEU A 11 2.56 21.82 16.30
N ILE A 12 1.37 21.63 16.85
CA ILE A 12 1.06 20.53 17.78
C ILE A 12 1.21 19.18 17.06
N LEU A 13 0.73 19.05 15.83
CA LEU A 13 0.88 17.84 15.03
C LEU A 13 2.37 17.54 14.74
N PHE A 14 3.15 18.58 14.44
CA PHE A 14 4.60 18.47 14.25
C PHE A 14 5.33 18.05 15.52
N LEU A 15 4.98 18.62 16.69
CA LEU A 15 5.55 18.26 17.99
C LEU A 15 5.17 16.84 18.41
N LEU A 16 3.93 16.39 18.13
CA LEU A 16 3.51 15.02 18.36
C LEU A 16 4.26 14.02 17.49
N LEU A 17 4.54 14.36 16.23
CA LEU A 17 5.36 13.53 15.34
C LEU A 17 6.83 13.44 15.80
N CYS A 18 7.37 14.51 16.38
CA CYS A 18 8.74 14.53 16.93
C CYS A 18 8.89 13.78 18.26
N SER A 19 7.82 13.55 19.01
CA SER A 19 7.87 12.90 20.33
C SER A 19 7.82 11.36 20.28
N VAL A 20 7.57 10.77 19.14
CA VAL A 20 7.51 9.30 18.98
C VAL A 20 8.94 8.74 18.86
N ARG A 21 9.68 8.72 19.97
CA ARG A 21 10.89 7.90 20.11
C ARG A 21 10.48 6.52 20.63
N GLN A 22 10.09 5.62 19.74
CA GLN A 22 9.92 4.22 20.09
C GLN A 22 11.21 3.46 19.79
N GLY A 23 11.57 2.53 20.68
CA GLY A 23 12.74 1.68 20.53
C GLY A 23 12.67 0.90 19.21
N ILE A 24 13.61 1.17 18.32
CA ILE A 24 13.75 0.55 17.01
C ILE A 24 14.37 -0.84 17.26
N GLY A 25 13.54 -1.85 17.45
CA GLY A 25 14.02 -3.19 17.73
C GLY A 25 13.38 -4.33 16.97
N GLN A 26 12.41 -4.07 16.07
CA GLN A 26 11.76 -5.14 15.30
C GLN A 26 11.46 -4.72 13.87
N SER A 27 11.69 -5.64 12.94
CA SER A 27 11.46 -5.44 11.52
C SER A 27 9.96 -5.34 11.20
N TYR A 28 9.61 -4.31 10.44
CA TYR A 28 8.28 -4.13 9.89
C TYR A 28 8.13 -5.00 8.62
N GLU A 29 8.01 -6.31 8.76
CA GLU A 29 7.98 -7.26 7.65
C GLU A 29 6.90 -6.95 6.59
N TYR A 30 5.72 -6.47 7.03
CA TYR A 30 4.60 -6.15 6.14
C TYR A 30 4.76 -4.87 5.31
N ILE A 31 5.71 -4.01 5.64
CA ILE A 31 5.89 -2.72 4.94
C ILE A 31 6.51 -2.92 3.55
N TRP A 32 7.17 -4.05 3.31
CA TRP A 32 7.75 -4.34 2.00
C TRP A 32 6.71 -4.51 0.89
N SER A 33 5.50 -4.94 1.23
CA SER A 33 4.40 -5.09 0.27
C SER A 33 3.66 -3.78 -0.02
N LEU A 34 3.77 -2.77 0.87
CA LEU A 34 3.09 -1.48 0.68
C LEU A 34 3.84 -0.63 -0.36
N PRO A 35 3.22 -0.29 -1.51
CA PRO A 35 3.85 0.57 -2.51
C PRO A 35 4.30 1.92 -1.92
N LEU A 36 5.37 2.50 -2.46
CA LEU A 36 5.78 3.86 -2.14
C LEU A 36 4.72 4.86 -2.59
N GLN A 37 4.12 4.59 -3.75
CA GLN A 37 3.06 5.36 -4.37
C GLN A 37 1.66 4.77 -4.05
N TYR A 38 1.44 4.22 -2.83
CA TYR A 38 0.15 3.62 -2.44
C TYR A 38 -1.04 4.57 -2.67
N ILE A 39 -0.81 5.87 -2.56
CA ILE A 39 -1.80 6.93 -2.80
C ILE A 39 -2.35 6.86 -4.25
N THR A 40 -1.58 6.36 -5.19
CA THR A 40 -1.98 6.18 -6.59
C THR A 40 -2.76 4.88 -6.81
N ASN A 41 -2.58 3.89 -5.93
CA ASN A 41 -3.27 2.60 -6.00
C ASN A 41 -3.81 2.18 -4.63
N MET A 42 -4.78 2.95 -4.14
CA MET A 42 -5.37 2.77 -2.81
C MET A 42 -6.11 1.43 -2.64
N GLN A 43 -6.50 0.74 -3.72
CA GLN A 43 -7.15 -0.57 -3.64
C GLN A 43 -6.25 -1.65 -3.02
N THR A 44 -4.92 -1.48 -3.05
CA THR A 44 -4.00 -2.39 -2.36
C THR A 44 -4.15 -2.32 -0.85
N VAL A 45 -4.42 -1.12 -0.35
CA VAL A 45 -4.60 -0.83 1.07
C VAL A 45 -6.04 -1.10 1.52
N ASN A 46 -7.03 -0.77 0.67
CA ASN A 46 -8.43 -0.89 1.05
C ASN A 46 -9.31 -1.24 -0.17
N PRO A 47 -10.01 -2.40 -0.17
CA PRO A 47 -10.87 -2.81 -1.28
C PRO A 47 -12.03 -1.85 -1.56
N ALA A 48 -12.40 -0.99 -0.61
CA ALA A 48 -13.47 -0.01 -0.82
C ALA A 48 -13.12 1.09 -1.82
N TYR A 49 -11.84 1.26 -2.19
CA TYR A 49 -11.44 2.23 -3.22
C TYR A 49 -11.74 1.78 -4.65
N VAL A 50 -11.98 0.48 -4.87
CA VAL A 50 -12.33 -0.03 -6.20
C VAL A 50 -13.61 0.63 -6.71
N GLY A 51 -13.55 1.17 -7.92
CA GLY A 51 -14.68 1.87 -8.55
C GLY A 51 -14.99 3.25 -7.95
N LEU A 52 -14.10 3.80 -7.12
CA LEU A 52 -14.19 5.19 -6.68
C LEU A 52 -13.87 6.13 -7.85
N TRP A 53 -12.96 5.73 -8.71
CA TRP A 53 -12.67 6.43 -9.96
C TRP A 53 -13.72 6.12 -11.03
N ASP A 54 -14.13 7.14 -11.77
CA ASP A 54 -15.10 6.97 -12.86
C ASP A 54 -14.52 6.25 -14.09
N LYS A 55 -13.21 6.05 -14.13
CA LYS A 55 -12.50 5.34 -15.21
C LYS A 55 -12.17 3.92 -14.79
N ALA A 56 -12.08 3.06 -15.77
CA ALA A 56 -11.38 1.80 -15.61
C ALA A 56 -9.87 2.04 -15.79
N GLY A 57 -9.06 1.26 -15.11
CA GLY A 57 -7.61 1.37 -15.20
C GLY A 57 -6.90 0.06 -15.07
N LEU A 58 -5.75 0.00 -15.71
CA LEU A 58 -4.70 -0.99 -15.52
C LEU A 58 -3.52 -0.30 -14.86
N LEU A 59 -2.86 -0.97 -13.95
CA LEU A 59 -1.68 -0.45 -13.28
C LEU A 59 -0.69 -1.59 -13.07
N ALA A 60 0.54 -1.37 -13.51
CA ALA A 60 1.69 -2.23 -13.23
C ALA A 60 2.70 -1.45 -12.39
N LEU A 61 3.24 -2.10 -11.38
CA LEU A 61 4.20 -1.53 -10.45
C LEU A 61 5.30 -2.53 -10.17
N THR A 62 6.54 -2.05 -10.16
CA THR A 62 7.69 -2.82 -9.69
C THR A 62 8.44 -2.01 -8.65
N ARG A 63 8.68 -2.61 -7.50
CA ARG A 63 9.46 -2.04 -6.40
C ARG A 63 10.63 -2.95 -6.06
N ILE A 64 11.82 -2.36 -5.99
CA ILE A 64 13.06 -3.01 -5.57
C ILE A 64 13.50 -2.34 -4.28
N ASN A 65 13.42 -3.07 -3.18
CA ASN A 65 13.85 -2.57 -1.87
C ASN A 65 15.37 -2.74 -1.72
N TYR A 66 16.00 -1.86 -0.96
CA TYR A 66 17.37 -1.98 -0.47
C TYR A 66 18.38 -2.35 -1.58
N VAL A 67 18.39 -1.58 -2.67
CA VAL A 67 19.30 -1.80 -3.80
C VAL A 67 20.75 -1.81 -3.31
N GLY A 68 21.50 -2.84 -3.70
CA GLY A 68 22.87 -3.13 -3.22
C GLY A 68 22.93 -4.34 -2.28
N ILE A 69 21.80 -4.76 -1.69
CA ILE A 69 21.73 -5.96 -0.86
C ILE A 69 21.29 -7.16 -1.73
N SER A 70 22.06 -8.25 -1.63
CA SER A 70 21.72 -9.49 -2.35
C SER A 70 20.40 -10.07 -1.83
N ARG A 71 19.51 -10.47 -2.77
CA ARG A 71 18.18 -11.06 -2.46
C ARG A 71 17.27 -10.14 -1.64
N ALA A 72 17.47 -8.83 -1.74
CA ALA A 72 16.57 -7.85 -1.15
C ALA A 72 15.13 -8.00 -1.67
N PRO A 73 14.12 -7.58 -0.90
CA PRO A 73 12.72 -7.73 -1.30
C PRO A 73 12.41 -7.04 -2.63
N VAL A 74 11.76 -7.79 -3.53
CA VAL A 74 11.24 -7.27 -4.81
C VAL A 74 9.75 -7.54 -4.85
N THR A 75 8.96 -6.48 -5.09
CA THR A 75 7.51 -6.56 -5.24
C THR A 75 7.14 -6.19 -6.68
N GLN A 76 6.37 -7.04 -7.32
CA GLN A 76 5.74 -6.77 -8.61
C GLN A 76 4.24 -6.85 -8.43
N GLN A 77 3.53 -5.89 -8.99
CA GLN A 77 2.09 -5.80 -8.84
C GLN A 77 1.43 -5.41 -10.16
N PHE A 78 0.33 -6.07 -10.45
CA PHE A 78 -0.58 -5.72 -11.51
C PHE A 78 -1.98 -5.57 -10.93
N SER A 79 -2.65 -4.46 -11.25
CA SER A 79 -3.99 -4.15 -10.76
C SER A 79 -4.90 -3.74 -11.92
N TYR A 80 -6.11 -4.24 -11.90
CA TYR A 80 -7.22 -3.77 -12.71
C TYR A 80 -8.31 -3.25 -11.80
N PHE A 81 -8.93 -2.14 -12.16
CA PHE A 81 -10.06 -1.58 -11.42
C PHE A 81 -11.06 -0.91 -12.37
N THR A 82 -12.31 -0.97 -11.99
CA THR A 82 -13.39 -0.32 -12.75
C THR A 82 -14.59 0.00 -11.86
N ALA A 83 -15.28 1.10 -12.17
CA ALA A 83 -16.63 1.32 -11.68
C ALA A 83 -17.61 0.57 -12.60
N ILE A 84 -18.61 -0.10 -12.03
CA ILE A 84 -19.69 -0.70 -12.80
C ILE A 84 -20.65 0.41 -13.29
N LYS A 85 -21.48 0.10 -14.28
CA LYS A 85 -22.31 1.07 -15.00
C LYS A 85 -23.17 1.99 -14.11
N ASP A 86 -23.59 1.55 -12.96
CA ASP A 86 -24.38 2.32 -11.97
C ASP A 86 -23.57 3.28 -11.11
N GLN A 87 -22.22 3.23 -11.19
CA GLN A 87 -21.25 3.95 -10.33
C GLN A 87 -21.34 3.63 -8.83
N LYS A 88 -22.34 2.85 -8.42
CA LYS A 88 -22.46 2.44 -7.02
C LYS A 88 -21.53 1.28 -6.71
N SER A 89 -21.33 0.40 -7.68
CA SER A 89 -20.50 -0.80 -7.53
C SER A 89 -19.16 -0.62 -8.24
N GLY A 90 -18.12 -1.24 -7.68
CA GLY A 90 -16.80 -1.32 -8.26
C GLY A 90 -16.29 -2.75 -8.26
N PHE A 91 -15.44 -3.07 -9.21
CA PHE A 91 -14.76 -4.35 -9.32
C PHE A 91 -13.28 -4.14 -9.60
N GLY A 92 -12.42 -4.96 -8.98
CA GLY A 92 -10.98 -4.95 -9.18
C GLY A 92 -10.38 -6.33 -9.14
N LEU A 93 -9.23 -6.45 -9.78
CA LEU A 93 -8.36 -7.62 -9.72
C LEU A 93 -6.95 -7.16 -9.37
N ASN A 94 -6.27 -7.91 -8.51
CA ASN A 94 -4.89 -7.67 -8.18
C ASN A 94 -4.10 -8.97 -8.28
N VAL A 95 -2.95 -8.88 -8.90
CA VAL A 95 -1.91 -9.91 -8.88
C VAL A 95 -0.68 -9.27 -8.29
N GLN A 96 -0.15 -9.84 -7.23
CA GLN A 96 1.08 -9.36 -6.59
C GLN A 96 2.04 -10.52 -6.40
N GLN A 97 3.29 -10.33 -6.79
CA GLN A 97 4.39 -11.23 -6.49
C GLN A 97 5.36 -10.53 -5.56
N LEU A 98 5.66 -11.16 -4.45
CA LEU A 98 6.68 -10.75 -3.48
C LEU A 98 7.77 -11.80 -3.43
N ASN A 99 9.02 -11.38 -3.60
CA ASN A 99 10.20 -12.23 -3.43
C ASN A 99 11.06 -11.62 -2.33
N VAL A 100 11.32 -12.36 -1.25
CA VAL A 100 12.13 -11.93 -0.11
C VAL A 100 13.13 -13.03 0.22
N GLY A 101 14.42 -12.79 -0.03
CA GLY A 101 15.42 -13.84 0.17
C GLY A 101 15.15 -15.06 -0.71
N ARG A 102 14.69 -16.15 -0.09
CA ARG A 102 14.30 -17.41 -0.74
C ARG A 102 12.78 -17.65 -0.72
N GLU A 103 12.05 -16.78 -0.08
CA GLU A 103 10.59 -16.81 -0.02
C GLU A 103 9.99 -16.18 -1.27
N LYS A 104 8.92 -16.78 -1.76
CA LYS A 104 8.14 -16.30 -2.90
C LYS A 104 6.67 -16.40 -2.54
N GLU A 105 5.97 -15.28 -2.68
CA GLU A 105 4.52 -15.21 -2.54
C GLU A 105 3.90 -14.71 -3.82
N LEU A 106 2.91 -15.42 -4.32
CA LEU A 106 2.04 -14.97 -5.41
C LEU A 106 0.63 -14.82 -4.86
N ILE A 107 0.14 -13.59 -4.83
CA ILE A 107 -1.17 -13.22 -4.30
C ILE A 107 -2.09 -12.86 -5.47
N LEU A 108 -3.22 -13.54 -5.58
CA LEU A 108 -4.26 -13.24 -6.56
C LEU A 108 -5.54 -12.90 -5.80
N THR A 109 -6.05 -11.67 -5.97
CA THR A 109 -7.27 -11.21 -5.29
C THR A 109 -8.23 -10.52 -6.23
N GLY A 110 -9.52 -10.69 -5.95
CA GLY A 110 -10.61 -9.93 -6.50
C GLY A 110 -11.22 -9.01 -5.45
N ASP A 111 -11.51 -7.78 -5.84
CA ASP A 111 -12.11 -6.76 -4.99
C ASP A 111 -13.51 -6.41 -5.52
N TYR A 112 -14.46 -6.27 -4.62
CA TYR A 112 -15.79 -5.74 -4.90
C TYR A 112 -16.12 -4.62 -3.91
N SER A 113 -16.75 -3.57 -4.38
CA SER A 113 -17.18 -2.49 -3.51
C SER A 113 -18.57 -1.97 -3.86
N TYR A 114 -19.25 -1.43 -2.85
CA TYR A 114 -20.57 -0.85 -2.99
C TYR A 114 -20.67 0.48 -2.27
N GLN A 115 -21.23 1.50 -2.95
CA GLN A 115 -21.39 2.86 -2.46
C GLN A 115 -22.78 3.09 -1.95
N VAL A 116 -22.88 3.66 -0.75
CA VAL A 116 -24.11 4.18 -0.14
C VAL A 116 -24.00 5.70 -0.11
N ARG A 117 -25.01 6.38 -0.60
CA ARG A 117 -25.12 7.83 -0.49
C ARG A 117 -25.75 8.17 0.87
N LEU A 118 -25.06 8.92 1.70
CA LEU A 118 -25.55 9.34 3.01
C LEU A 118 -26.39 10.62 2.89
N ASP A 119 -25.88 11.60 2.13
CA ASP A 119 -26.57 12.85 1.86
C ASP A 119 -26.18 13.42 0.48
N MET A 120 -26.41 14.71 0.22
CA MET A 120 -26.17 15.35 -1.07
C MET A 120 -24.67 15.33 -1.46
N TYR A 121 -23.75 15.34 -0.50
CA TYR A 121 -22.30 15.50 -0.73
C TYR A 121 -21.47 14.38 -0.16
N ASN A 122 -21.98 13.57 0.78
CA ASN A 122 -21.24 12.57 1.51
C ASN A 122 -21.63 11.15 1.09
N TYR A 123 -20.62 10.32 0.95
CA TYR A 123 -20.72 8.94 0.52
C TYR A 123 -19.96 8.03 1.48
N LEU A 124 -20.50 6.84 1.68
CA LEU A 124 -19.85 5.74 2.37
C LEU A 124 -19.75 4.57 1.40
N ARG A 125 -18.55 4.01 1.24
CA ARG A 125 -18.33 2.87 0.37
C ARG A 125 -17.74 1.73 1.17
N PHE A 126 -18.32 0.54 1.03
CA PHE A 126 -17.83 -0.69 1.63
C PHE A 126 -17.12 -1.51 0.58
N GLY A 127 -16.05 -2.20 0.96
CA GLY A 127 -15.28 -3.07 0.08
C GLY A 127 -15.07 -4.44 0.69
N PHE A 128 -15.04 -5.44 -0.16
CA PHE A 128 -14.73 -6.81 0.15
C PHE A 128 -13.63 -7.31 -0.80
N LYS A 129 -12.66 -8.03 -0.26
CA LYS A 129 -11.56 -8.67 -0.99
C LYS A 129 -11.60 -10.17 -0.75
N GLY A 130 -11.40 -10.95 -1.80
CA GLY A 130 -11.26 -12.39 -1.70
C GLY A 130 -10.22 -12.91 -2.68
N GLY A 131 -9.48 -13.94 -2.29
CA GLY A 131 -8.44 -14.47 -3.17
C GLY A 131 -7.65 -15.62 -2.59
N VAL A 132 -6.52 -15.89 -3.22
CA VAL A 132 -5.59 -16.96 -2.87
C VAL A 132 -4.16 -16.45 -2.85
N VAL A 133 -3.37 -17.01 -1.95
CA VAL A 133 -1.91 -16.85 -1.88
C VAL A 133 -1.28 -18.18 -2.18
N ASN A 134 -0.29 -18.20 -3.05
CA ASN A 134 0.61 -19.32 -3.23
C ASN A 134 1.96 -18.96 -2.62
N TYR A 135 2.36 -19.69 -1.58
CA TYR A 135 3.61 -19.50 -0.87
C TYR A 135 4.61 -20.62 -1.17
N SER A 136 5.86 -20.25 -1.36
CA SER A 136 6.98 -21.18 -1.54
C SER A 136 8.22 -20.65 -0.82
N ASN A 137 8.97 -21.55 -0.17
CA ASN A 137 10.24 -21.21 0.48
C ASN A 137 11.24 -22.37 0.32
N ASN A 138 12.39 -22.07 -0.26
CA ASN A 138 13.48 -23.02 -0.43
C ASN A 138 14.34 -23.06 0.85
N LEU A 139 13.88 -23.79 1.86
CA LEU A 139 14.51 -23.88 3.18
C LEU A 139 15.85 -24.62 3.14
N THR A 140 15.98 -25.64 2.30
CA THR A 140 17.21 -26.44 2.14
C THR A 140 18.40 -25.64 1.61
N ASP A 141 18.14 -24.51 0.97
CA ASP A 141 19.16 -23.63 0.43
C ASP A 141 19.78 -22.67 1.48
N TYR A 142 19.30 -22.62 2.72
CA TYR A 142 19.87 -21.78 3.76
C TYR A 142 21.16 -22.41 4.30
N GLN A 143 22.22 -21.61 4.39
CA GLN A 143 23.44 -22.00 5.12
C GLN A 143 23.21 -21.81 6.62
N LEU A 144 23.19 -22.92 7.36
CA LEU A 144 23.08 -22.91 8.80
C LEU A 144 24.46 -22.75 9.44
N TYR A 145 24.54 -22.02 10.55
CA TYR A 145 25.78 -21.85 11.29
C TYR A 145 25.63 -22.42 12.71
N PRO A 146 26.63 -23.16 13.20
CA PRO A 146 27.82 -23.67 12.50
C PRO A 146 27.48 -24.81 11.53
N ASP A 147 28.27 -24.98 10.47
CA ASP A 147 28.05 -25.81 9.28
C ASP A 147 27.72 -27.30 9.50
N LEU A 148 27.74 -27.78 10.75
CA LEU A 148 27.54 -29.19 11.12
C LEU A 148 26.21 -29.48 11.83
N ILE A 149 25.37 -28.46 12.06
CA ILE A 149 24.08 -28.66 12.72
C ILE A 149 22.98 -28.73 11.65
N SER A 150 22.45 -29.94 11.41
CA SER A 150 21.23 -30.07 10.62
C SER A 150 20.03 -29.69 11.50
N ASP A 151 19.45 -28.53 11.26
CA ASP A 151 18.17 -28.18 11.82
C ASP A 151 17.06 -28.84 11.01
N SER A 152 16.25 -29.64 11.70
CA SER A 152 15.16 -30.38 11.08
C SER A 152 14.08 -29.47 10.44
N GLN A 153 13.99 -28.21 10.81
CA GLN A 153 13.09 -27.23 10.20
C GLN A 153 13.53 -26.82 8.78
N PHE A 154 14.81 -27.03 8.45
CA PHE A 154 15.39 -26.70 7.13
C PHE A 154 15.61 -27.90 6.22
N LEU A 155 15.09 -29.08 6.58
CA LEU A 155 15.29 -30.31 5.80
C LEU A 155 14.36 -30.41 4.57
N LEU A 156 13.25 -29.69 4.56
CA LEU A 156 12.25 -29.80 3.50
C LEU A 156 11.83 -28.41 3.00
N ASP A 157 11.84 -28.22 1.69
CA ASP A 157 11.32 -27.03 1.06
C ASP A 157 9.79 -26.99 1.10
N ILE A 158 9.25 -25.77 1.20
CA ILE A 158 7.82 -25.54 1.07
C ILE A 158 7.56 -25.16 -0.39
N HIS A 159 6.81 -25.99 -1.10
CA HIS A 159 6.46 -25.75 -2.49
C HIS A 159 4.95 -25.58 -2.65
N ASN A 160 4.55 -24.46 -3.30
CA ASN A 160 3.18 -24.22 -3.74
C ASN A 160 2.11 -24.45 -2.64
N TYR A 161 2.31 -23.85 -1.49
CA TYR A 161 1.31 -23.89 -0.44
C TYR A 161 0.23 -22.83 -0.66
N PHE A 162 -1.00 -23.28 -0.84
CA PHE A 162 -2.13 -22.38 -1.11
C PHE A 162 -2.87 -22.00 0.16
N MET A 163 -3.08 -20.70 0.32
CA MET A 163 -3.86 -20.10 1.39
C MET A 163 -4.97 -19.22 0.82
N THR A 164 -6.09 -19.14 1.53
CA THR A 164 -7.17 -18.21 1.18
C THR A 164 -6.98 -16.89 1.88
N VAL A 165 -7.29 -15.82 1.17
CA VAL A 165 -7.24 -14.45 1.66
C VAL A 165 -8.63 -13.83 1.60
N PHE A 166 -9.03 -13.18 2.68
CA PHE A 166 -10.21 -12.33 2.75
C PHE A 166 -9.85 -10.97 3.29
N GLY A 167 -10.56 -9.95 2.87
CA GLY A 167 -10.35 -8.61 3.36
C GLY A 167 -11.61 -7.78 3.31
N VAL A 168 -11.69 -6.80 4.18
CA VAL A 168 -12.81 -5.87 4.26
C VAL A 168 -12.31 -4.45 4.42
N GLY A 169 -13.10 -3.49 3.98
CA GLY A 169 -12.80 -2.10 4.17
C GLY A 169 -14.00 -1.19 3.99
N ALA A 170 -13.85 0.01 4.48
CA ALA A 170 -14.82 1.08 4.31
C ALA A 170 -14.09 2.39 4.02
N VAL A 171 -14.70 3.25 3.23
CA VAL A 171 -14.24 4.62 2.99
C VAL A 171 -15.43 5.58 3.05
N PHE A 172 -15.30 6.57 3.90
CA PHE A 172 -16.15 7.75 3.90
C PHE A 172 -15.46 8.84 3.08
N TYR A 173 -16.18 9.48 2.17
CA TYR A 173 -15.60 10.51 1.34
C TYR A 173 -16.62 11.53 0.84
N ASN A 174 -16.11 12.70 0.50
CA ASN A 174 -16.81 13.76 -0.22
C ASN A 174 -15.88 14.36 -1.28
N GLU A 175 -16.16 15.55 -1.80
CA GLU A 175 -15.34 16.20 -2.84
C GLU A 175 -13.88 16.44 -2.42
N ASN A 176 -13.61 16.68 -1.14
CA ASN A 176 -12.30 17.11 -0.67
C ASN A 176 -11.72 16.23 0.43
N LEU A 177 -12.55 15.55 1.22
CA LEU A 177 -12.14 14.76 2.38
C LEU A 177 -12.37 13.27 2.11
N TYR A 178 -11.47 12.44 2.55
CA TYR A 178 -11.71 11.01 2.72
C TYR A 178 -11.09 10.50 4.02
N ILE A 179 -11.75 9.51 4.60
CA ILE A 179 -11.28 8.74 5.75
C ILE A 179 -11.60 7.28 5.46
N SER A 180 -10.65 6.40 5.63
CA SER A 180 -10.87 4.97 5.36
C SER A 180 -10.25 4.07 6.40
N LEU A 181 -10.90 2.93 6.62
CA LEU A 181 -10.48 1.86 7.52
C LEU A 181 -10.55 0.54 6.78
N SER A 182 -9.54 -0.31 6.91
CA SER A 182 -9.52 -1.63 6.28
C SER A 182 -8.65 -2.64 7.01
N VAL A 183 -9.00 -3.91 6.78
CA VAL A 183 -8.16 -5.07 7.03
C VAL A 183 -8.12 -5.83 5.69
N PRO A 184 -7.17 -5.50 4.78
CA PRO A 184 -7.20 -6.00 3.40
C PRO A 184 -6.79 -7.46 3.28
N GLN A 185 -6.13 -8.02 4.32
CA GLN A 185 -5.71 -9.41 4.34
C GLN A 185 -5.97 -10.00 5.72
N ILE A 186 -6.89 -10.95 5.75
CA ILE A 186 -7.22 -11.76 6.93
C ILE A 186 -6.83 -13.19 6.55
N ILE A 187 -5.57 -13.56 6.81
CA ILE A 187 -5.08 -14.92 6.61
C ILE A 187 -4.87 -15.52 7.99
N SER A 188 -5.34 -16.74 8.17
CA SER A 188 -5.14 -17.48 9.39
C SER A 188 -4.89 -18.94 9.02
N ASN A 189 -3.63 -19.28 8.78
CA ASN A 189 -3.26 -20.65 8.47
C ASN A 189 -2.06 -21.09 9.32
N THR A 190 -2.15 -22.30 9.84
CA THR A 190 -1.07 -22.97 10.57
C THR A 190 -0.52 -24.06 9.68
N PHE A 191 0.74 -23.96 9.28
CA PHE A 191 1.41 -25.01 8.51
C PHE A 191 1.74 -26.20 9.41
N LYS A 192 1.40 -27.39 8.97
CA LYS A 192 1.96 -28.64 9.49
C LYS A 192 2.76 -29.28 8.35
N VAL A 193 4.06 -29.14 8.38
CA VAL A 193 4.94 -29.73 7.35
C VAL A 193 5.20 -31.21 7.65
N ASN A 194 5.13 -31.63 8.91
CA ASN A 194 5.18 -33.03 9.33
C ASN A 194 4.42 -33.20 10.64
N LYS A 195 4.04 -34.45 11.00
CA LYS A 195 3.24 -34.74 12.22
C LYS A 195 3.85 -34.21 13.52
N ASP A 196 5.16 -33.96 13.55
CA ASP A 196 5.91 -33.56 14.74
C ASP A 196 6.60 -32.21 14.66
N TRP A 197 6.45 -31.45 13.55
CA TRP A 197 7.15 -30.17 13.33
C TRP A 197 6.18 -29.07 12.94
N PHE A 198 6.16 -28.00 13.74
CA PHE A 198 5.34 -26.81 13.51
C PHE A 198 6.20 -25.70 12.93
N SER A 199 6.09 -25.39 11.66
CA SER A 199 6.37 -24.04 11.21
C SER A 199 5.02 -23.29 11.19
N SER A 200 4.77 -22.43 12.14
CA SER A 200 3.60 -21.57 12.14
C SER A 200 3.97 -20.28 11.42
N MET A 201 3.50 -20.11 10.22
CA MET A 201 3.41 -18.79 9.62
C MET A 201 2.19 -18.12 10.26
N SER A 202 2.42 -17.34 11.31
CA SER A 202 1.38 -16.52 11.92
C SER A 202 1.35 -15.20 11.13
N GLU A 203 0.45 -15.06 10.17
CA GLU A 203 0.21 -13.78 9.57
C GLU A 203 -0.53 -12.88 10.56
N PHE A 204 0.11 -11.77 10.89
CA PHE A 204 -0.46 -10.75 11.76
C PHE A 204 -1.56 -9.99 11.01
N LYS A 205 -2.72 -9.88 11.65
CA LYS A 205 -3.81 -9.06 11.11
C LYS A 205 -3.37 -7.61 11.11
N THR A 206 -3.26 -7.04 9.94
CA THR A 206 -2.83 -5.65 9.74
C THR A 206 -4.04 -4.79 9.42
N MET A 207 -4.26 -3.76 10.22
CA MET A 207 -5.30 -2.76 10.04
C MET A 207 -4.69 -1.49 9.47
N TYR A 208 -5.36 -0.92 8.47
CA TYR A 208 -4.98 0.34 7.83
C TYR A 208 -6.04 1.39 8.10
N LEU A 209 -5.61 2.53 8.65
CA LEU A 209 -6.43 3.74 8.77
C LEU A 209 -5.78 4.80 7.90
N THR A 210 -6.53 5.34 6.94
CA THR A 210 -6.02 6.44 6.11
C THR A 210 -7.00 7.59 6.08
N GLY A 211 -6.45 8.81 5.93
CA GLY A 211 -7.24 10.00 5.74
C GLY A 211 -6.46 11.08 5.03
N GLY A 212 -7.16 11.89 4.25
CA GLY A 212 -6.56 12.99 3.52
C GLY A 212 -7.58 14.04 3.13
N TYR A 213 -7.07 15.21 2.79
CA TYR A 213 -7.88 16.35 2.38
C TYR A 213 -7.27 17.04 1.17
N VAL A 214 -8.08 17.44 0.21
CA VAL A 214 -7.64 18.14 -1.00
C VAL A 214 -7.88 19.63 -0.87
N PHE A 215 -6.79 20.39 -0.75
CA PHE A 215 -6.80 21.85 -0.76
C PHE A 215 -6.66 22.37 -2.18
N LYS A 216 -7.51 23.31 -2.57
CA LYS A 216 -7.32 24.11 -3.78
C LYS A 216 -6.29 25.21 -3.49
N LEU A 217 -5.24 25.29 -4.27
CA LEU A 217 -4.23 26.33 -4.22
C LEU A 217 -4.49 27.38 -5.32
N ILE A 218 -3.48 28.17 -5.64
CA ILE A 218 -3.55 29.20 -6.69
C ILE A 218 -3.61 28.52 -8.07
N GLY A 219 -4.51 28.98 -8.93
CA GLY A 219 -4.75 28.38 -10.24
C GLY A 219 -5.33 26.98 -10.13
N ASP A 220 -4.88 26.06 -10.99
CA ASP A 220 -5.36 24.67 -11.02
C ASP A 220 -4.54 23.73 -10.13
N MET A 221 -3.65 24.26 -9.30
CA MET A 221 -2.87 23.45 -8.37
C MET A 221 -3.73 22.96 -7.20
N ARG A 222 -3.45 21.73 -6.75
CA ARG A 222 -4.09 21.14 -5.57
C ARG A 222 -3.04 20.46 -4.72
N LEU A 223 -3.19 20.59 -3.40
CA LEU A 223 -2.35 19.91 -2.42
C LEU A 223 -3.21 18.91 -1.65
N ARG A 224 -2.77 17.66 -1.61
CA ARG A 224 -3.41 16.59 -0.84
C ARG A 224 -2.47 16.08 0.25
N PRO A 225 -2.50 16.64 1.46
CA PRO A 225 -1.95 15.96 2.64
C PRO A 225 -2.74 14.68 2.91
N ASN A 226 -2.01 13.67 3.35
CA ASN A 226 -2.53 12.34 3.66
C ASN A 226 -1.78 11.74 4.84
N VAL A 227 -2.47 10.99 5.67
CA VAL A 227 -1.88 10.20 6.75
C VAL A 227 -2.34 8.76 6.61
N LEU A 228 -1.40 7.84 6.69
CA LEU A 228 -1.65 6.41 6.78
C LEU A 228 -1.10 5.92 8.12
N VAL A 229 -1.95 5.23 8.86
CA VAL A 229 -1.58 4.52 10.09
C VAL A 229 -1.78 3.03 9.85
N VAL A 230 -0.74 2.25 10.09
CA VAL A 230 -0.76 0.79 9.98
C VAL A 230 -0.56 0.21 11.37
N ALA A 231 -1.53 -0.56 11.82
CA ALA A 231 -1.50 -1.27 13.10
C ALA A 231 -1.47 -2.77 12.85
N THR A 232 -0.38 -3.40 13.24
CA THR A 232 -0.19 -4.86 13.15
C THR A 232 -0.03 -5.42 14.56
N MET A 233 -0.74 -6.52 14.85
CA MET A 233 -0.70 -7.13 16.17
C MET A 233 0.73 -7.57 16.52
N GLY A 234 1.23 -7.16 17.67
CA GLY A 234 2.58 -7.51 18.12
C GLY A 234 3.72 -6.67 17.50
N GLN A 235 3.39 -5.67 16.67
CA GLN A 235 4.38 -4.77 16.06
C GLN A 235 4.14 -3.31 16.46
N PRO A 236 5.18 -2.46 16.42
CA PRO A 236 5.02 -1.03 16.62
C PRO A 236 4.09 -0.40 15.59
N LEU A 237 3.40 0.65 15.99
CA LEU A 237 2.53 1.42 15.10
C LEU A 237 3.38 2.07 14.01
N TYR A 238 2.99 1.87 12.74
CA TYR A 238 3.62 2.52 11.62
C TYR A 238 2.77 3.68 11.13
N ILE A 239 3.41 4.84 10.96
CA ILE A 239 2.78 6.07 10.50
C ILE A 239 3.52 6.58 9.27
N ASP A 240 2.78 6.88 8.21
CA ASP A 240 3.26 7.53 7.00
C ASP A 240 2.48 8.84 6.81
N ALA A 241 3.18 9.96 6.90
CA ALA A 241 2.63 11.28 6.62
C ALA A 241 3.09 11.73 5.24
N ALA A 242 2.16 11.90 4.32
CA ALA A 242 2.41 12.20 2.93
C ALA A 242 1.76 13.51 2.49
N ALA A 243 2.31 14.12 1.44
CA ALA A 243 1.67 15.21 0.74
C ALA A 243 1.87 15.03 -0.77
N VAL A 244 0.81 15.17 -1.56
CA VAL A 244 0.86 15.13 -3.03
C VAL A 244 0.42 16.48 -3.58
N LEU A 245 1.27 17.08 -4.40
CA LEU A 245 1.02 18.31 -5.14
C LEU A 245 0.62 17.94 -6.59
N TYR A 246 -0.59 18.28 -6.97
CA TYR A 246 -1.09 18.20 -8.34
C TYR A 246 -0.86 19.52 -9.02
N MET A 247 -0.15 19.49 -10.15
CA MET A 247 0.23 20.67 -10.92
C MET A 247 -0.50 20.72 -12.26
N PRO A 248 -0.65 21.91 -12.87
CA PRO A 248 -1.08 22.03 -14.26
C PRO A 248 -0.20 21.18 -15.19
N GLY A 249 -0.79 20.68 -16.28
CA GLY A 249 -0.06 19.82 -17.22
C GLY A 249 0.04 18.35 -16.78
N ASN A 250 -0.85 17.91 -15.89
CA ASN A 250 -0.96 16.49 -15.45
C ASN A 250 0.28 15.94 -14.71
N LEU A 251 1.04 16.81 -14.09
CA LEU A 251 2.21 16.47 -13.30
C LEU A 251 1.85 16.39 -11.81
N GLN A 252 2.38 15.39 -11.12
CA GLN A 252 2.18 15.19 -9.69
C GLN A 252 3.53 14.95 -9.02
N PHE A 253 3.73 15.58 -7.86
CA PHE A 253 4.87 15.34 -6.99
C PHE A 253 4.38 14.96 -5.60
N GLY A 254 4.98 13.93 -5.03
CA GLY A 254 4.69 13.44 -3.68
C GLY A 254 5.92 13.39 -2.80
N GLY A 255 5.71 13.57 -1.52
CA GLY A 255 6.71 13.34 -0.49
C GLY A 255 6.08 12.71 0.74
N ASN A 256 6.76 11.74 1.35
CA ASN A 256 6.30 11.04 2.54
C ASN A 256 7.41 11.00 3.59
N VAL A 257 7.02 11.19 4.84
CA VAL A 257 7.87 10.94 6.01
C VAL A 257 7.27 9.80 6.82
N ARG A 258 8.09 8.84 7.22
CA ARG A 258 7.67 7.59 7.82
C ARG A 258 8.24 7.39 9.21
N SER A 259 7.45 6.79 10.10
CA SER A 259 7.86 6.53 11.48
C SER A 259 9.04 5.56 11.60
N ASN A 260 9.32 4.76 10.56
CA ASN A 260 10.52 3.93 10.50
C ASN A 260 11.81 4.71 10.18
N GLY A 261 11.74 6.03 10.06
CA GLY A 261 12.91 6.88 9.80
C GLY A 261 13.31 6.96 8.34
N SER A 262 12.40 6.68 7.41
CA SER A 262 12.62 6.85 5.98
C SER A 262 11.88 8.06 5.42
N PHE A 263 12.38 8.55 4.28
CA PHE A 263 11.81 9.64 3.51
C PHE A 263 11.63 9.20 2.06
N CYS A 264 10.43 9.33 1.54
CA CYS A 264 10.10 8.98 0.17
C CYS A 264 9.80 10.21 -0.66
N MET A 265 10.25 10.20 -1.91
CA MET A 265 9.89 11.15 -2.95
C MET A 265 9.25 10.41 -4.10
N SER A 266 8.24 11.01 -4.74
CA SER A 266 7.59 10.45 -5.91
C SER A 266 7.25 11.53 -6.93
N GLY A 267 7.26 11.15 -8.20
CA GLY A 267 6.81 11.96 -9.32
C GLY A 267 5.99 11.12 -10.27
N GLN A 268 4.91 11.66 -10.80
CA GLN A 268 4.07 11.00 -11.80
C GLN A 268 3.67 11.99 -12.88
N TYR A 269 3.67 11.53 -14.11
CA TYR A 269 3.17 12.26 -15.27
C TYR A 269 2.07 11.47 -15.98
N SER A 270 0.97 12.15 -16.29
CA SER A 270 -0.17 11.59 -17.02
C SER A 270 -0.24 12.17 -18.42
N PHE A 271 0.00 11.34 -19.42
CA PHE A 271 -0.03 11.73 -20.82
C PHE A 271 -1.46 11.95 -21.33
N ALA A 272 -1.60 12.70 -22.42
CA ALA A 272 -2.90 12.98 -23.04
C ALA A 272 -3.64 11.72 -23.54
N ASN A 273 -2.91 10.65 -23.83
CA ASN A 273 -3.45 9.33 -24.24
C ASN A 273 -3.85 8.44 -23.05
N ASN A 274 -4.01 9.01 -21.87
CA ASN A 274 -4.36 8.31 -20.60
C ASN A 274 -3.29 7.35 -20.05
N LEU A 275 -2.09 7.32 -20.61
CA LEU A 275 -0.94 6.62 -20.03
C LEU A 275 -0.41 7.41 -18.85
N ARG A 276 -0.10 6.74 -17.74
CA ARG A 276 0.56 7.32 -16.55
C ARG A 276 1.88 6.63 -16.31
N ILE A 277 2.92 7.41 -16.03
CA ILE A 277 4.22 6.89 -15.62
C ILE A 277 4.59 7.56 -14.31
N GLY A 278 4.93 6.77 -13.32
CA GLY A 278 5.36 7.22 -12.00
C GLY A 278 6.68 6.61 -11.59
N PHE A 279 7.45 7.38 -10.84
CA PHE A 279 8.69 6.95 -10.22
C PHE A 279 8.67 7.38 -8.75
N ALA A 280 9.16 6.53 -7.86
CA ALA A 280 9.37 6.88 -6.47
C ALA A 280 10.68 6.28 -5.95
N THR A 281 11.24 6.96 -4.97
CA THR A 281 12.42 6.51 -4.26
C THR A 281 12.26 6.74 -2.77
N ASP A 282 12.83 5.86 -1.97
CA ASP A 282 12.78 5.89 -0.50
C ASP A 282 14.19 5.75 0.06
N TYR A 283 14.54 6.67 0.96
CA TYR A 283 15.84 6.73 1.61
C TYR A 283 15.68 6.53 3.12
N ALA A 284 16.37 5.55 3.66
CA ALA A 284 16.47 5.31 5.10
C ALA A 284 17.42 6.35 5.72
N ILE A 285 16.88 7.37 6.38
CA ILE A 285 17.68 8.46 6.96
C ILE A 285 18.27 8.06 8.31
N PHE A 286 17.44 7.43 9.16
CA PHE A 286 17.76 7.13 10.55
C PHE A 286 17.97 5.63 10.84
N GLN A 287 18.16 4.82 9.80
CA GLN A 287 18.38 3.38 9.93
C GLN A 287 19.84 3.02 9.61
N ASP A 288 20.40 2.06 10.35
CA ASP A 288 21.78 1.59 10.11
C ASP A 288 21.94 0.88 8.77
N ILE A 289 20.87 0.32 8.22
CA ILE A 289 20.85 -0.34 6.90
C ILE A 289 21.26 0.60 5.76
N ARG A 290 21.20 1.92 5.95
CA ARG A 290 21.66 2.93 4.97
C ARG A 290 23.13 2.77 4.55
N LYS A 291 23.94 2.13 5.38
CA LYS A 291 25.37 1.87 5.09
C LYS A 291 25.57 0.80 4.03
N PHE A 292 24.56 -0.06 3.81
CA PHE A 292 24.62 -1.24 2.97
C PHE A 292 23.72 -1.16 1.74
N GLN A 293 22.92 -0.11 1.60
CA GLN A 293 21.96 0.06 0.51
C GLN A 293 22.07 1.43 -0.15
N ILE A 294 21.68 1.51 -1.42
CA ILE A 294 21.60 2.76 -2.17
C ILE A 294 20.23 3.43 -1.98
N GLY A 295 19.19 2.65 -1.71
CA GLY A 295 17.80 3.10 -1.53
C GLY A 295 16.79 2.05 -2.01
N THR A 296 15.52 2.40 -1.94
CA THR A 296 14.41 1.64 -2.52
C THR A 296 13.85 2.43 -3.70
N TYR A 297 13.58 1.75 -4.81
CA TYR A 297 13.07 2.38 -6.02
C TYR A 297 11.79 1.69 -6.49
N GLU A 298 10.87 2.50 -7.00
CA GLU A 298 9.60 2.03 -7.51
C GLU A 298 9.27 2.71 -8.84
N ILE A 299 8.86 1.90 -9.81
CA ILE A 299 8.36 2.34 -11.11
C ILE A 299 6.91 1.90 -11.23
N LEU A 300 6.07 2.81 -11.70
CA LEU A 300 4.65 2.62 -11.93
C LEU A 300 4.31 2.98 -13.37
N VAL A 301 3.54 2.12 -14.03
CA VAL A 301 2.93 2.38 -15.33
C VAL A 301 1.44 2.11 -15.21
N GLY A 302 0.63 3.09 -15.57
CA GLY A 302 -0.83 2.99 -15.52
C GLY A 302 -1.46 3.39 -16.86
N TYR A 303 -2.60 2.82 -17.16
CA TYR A 303 -3.41 3.18 -18.32
C TYR A 303 -4.88 3.27 -17.93
N ASP A 304 -5.47 4.46 -18.12
CA ASP A 304 -6.85 4.74 -17.78
C ASP A 304 -7.72 4.74 -19.04
N PHE A 305 -8.88 4.10 -19.00
CA PHE A 305 -9.78 4.06 -20.13
C PHE A 305 -11.25 4.12 -19.71
N ASN A 306 -12.09 4.56 -20.62
CA ASN A 306 -13.51 4.69 -20.38
C ASN A 306 -14.24 3.46 -20.92
N LEU A 307 -14.70 2.58 -20.04
CA LEU A 307 -15.56 1.45 -20.43
C LEU A 307 -16.97 1.89 -20.82
N TYR A 308 -17.44 3.01 -20.28
CA TYR A 308 -18.77 3.54 -20.52
C TYR A 308 -18.69 4.99 -20.98
N LYS A 309 -19.47 5.37 -22.00
CA LYS A 309 -19.62 6.78 -22.41
C LYS A 309 -20.32 7.56 -21.30
N ARG A 310 -19.58 8.26 -20.49
CA ARG A 310 -20.08 9.08 -19.38
C ARG A 310 -19.58 10.51 -19.47
N LYS A 311 -20.43 11.47 -19.07
CA LYS A 311 -19.95 12.82 -18.76
C LYS A 311 -19.29 12.79 -17.39
N PHE A 312 -17.99 13.04 -17.35
CA PHE A 312 -17.27 13.21 -16.09
C PHE A 312 -17.78 14.48 -15.41
N THR A 313 -18.38 14.34 -14.24
CA THR A 313 -18.93 15.46 -13.52
C THR A 313 -17.91 16.11 -12.59
N LYS A 314 -16.92 15.38 -12.10
CA LYS A 314 -15.88 15.91 -11.18
C LYS A 314 -14.61 15.07 -11.21
N PRO A 315 -13.42 15.68 -11.11
CA PRO A 315 -12.19 14.93 -10.89
C PRO A 315 -12.15 14.40 -9.46
N HIS A 316 -11.98 13.10 -9.32
CA HIS A 316 -11.69 12.48 -8.04
C HIS A 316 -10.17 12.47 -7.82
N TYR A 317 -9.73 12.88 -6.62
CA TYR A 317 -8.31 12.97 -6.26
C TYR A 317 -7.87 11.85 -5.34
N PHE A 318 -8.71 10.88 -5.05
CA PHE A 318 -8.44 9.76 -4.16
C PHE A 318 -9.17 8.48 -4.58
#